data_e0bd9de14ae4c97c93fefdf4d28fc003
#
_entry.id   e0bd9de14ae4c97c93fefdf4d28fc003
#
_cell.length_a   1.000
_cell.length_b   1.000
_cell.length_c   1.000
_cell.angle_alpha   90.00
_cell.angle_beta   90.00
_cell.angle_gamma   90.00
#
_symmetry.space_group_name_H-M   'P 1'
#
loop_
_entity.id
_entity.type
_entity.pdbx_description
1 polymer ?
#
loop_
_entity_poly.entity_id
_entity_poly.type
_entity_poly.pdbx_seq_one_letter_code
_entity_poly.pdbx_strand_id
1 'polypeptide(L)'
;MSKVRITAIRQTIYRDLMKKYENPIRHACTIQQGQEWISIDGQCPDSMCASAWASMREFVESLSRGEGNFFDGWMRNPMSAMISCNDGFRPMSFYIELIEDAPLQPTLPISQPRVISSPIDKATERVHKLILAIGDQTMPRRQLIAYLGLKQNSRCNFIKN
;
A
#
# COMPACT_ATOMS: atom_id res chain seq x y z
N MET A 1 24.16 -16.77 0.58
CA MET A 1 22.86 -16.92 1.29
C MET A 1 22.20 -15.56 1.33
N SER A 2 21.07 -15.42 0.68
CA SER A 2 20.31 -14.18 0.74
C SER A 2 19.49 -14.13 2.03
N LYS A 3 19.37 -12.95 2.61
CA LYS A 3 18.57 -12.75 3.83
C LYS A 3 17.54 -11.66 3.60
N VAL A 4 16.29 -11.95 3.91
CA VAL A 4 15.19 -10.97 3.86
C VAL A 4 14.64 -10.79 5.26
N ARG A 5 14.69 -9.57 5.77
CA ARG A 5 14.09 -9.20 7.05
C ARG A 5 12.61 -8.91 6.85
N ILE A 6 11.80 -9.42 7.74
CA ILE A 6 10.36 -9.21 7.80
C ILE A 6 10.06 -8.57 9.14
N THR A 7 9.53 -7.37 9.16
CA THR A 7 9.22 -6.62 10.39
C THR A 7 7.72 -6.32 10.46
N ALA A 8 7.06 -6.68 11.54
CA ALA A 8 5.68 -6.32 11.80
C ALA A 8 5.59 -4.83 12.20
N ILE A 9 5.02 -3.99 11.37
CA ILE A 9 5.05 -2.53 11.52
C ILE A 9 3.85 -2.00 12.30
N ARG A 10 2.64 -2.40 11.91
CA ARG A 10 1.41 -1.85 12.48
C ARG A 10 0.24 -2.78 12.27
N GLN A 11 -0.59 -2.92 13.28
CA GLN A 11 -1.90 -3.55 13.18
C GLN A 11 -2.98 -2.47 13.07
N THR A 12 -3.90 -2.65 12.13
CA THR A 12 -5.13 -1.87 12.02
C THR A 12 -6.29 -2.74 12.51
N ILE A 13 -7.28 -2.15 13.19
CA ILE A 13 -8.45 -2.87 13.72
C ILE A 13 -9.71 -2.23 13.20
N TYR A 14 -10.50 -2.97 12.43
CA TYR A 14 -11.78 -2.53 11.87
C TYR A 14 -12.95 -2.99 12.76
N ARG A 15 -13.19 -2.26 13.85
CA ARG A 15 -14.19 -2.62 14.89
C ARG A 15 -15.61 -2.69 14.35
N ASP A 16 -15.97 -1.85 13.39
CA ASP A 16 -17.24 -1.83 12.70
C ASP A 16 -17.49 -3.11 11.89
N LEU A 17 -16.45 -3.57 11.14
CA LEU A 17 -16.51 -4.81 10.37
C LEU A 17 -16.58 -6.03 11.30
N MET A 18 -15.79 -6.05 12.35
CA MET A 18 -15.83 -7.10 13.38
C MET A 18 -17.23 -7.23 13.98
N LYS A 19 -17.83 -6.11 14.40
CA LYS A 19 -19.16 -6.10 14.99
C LYS A 19 -20.23 -6.65 14.04
N LYS A 20 -20.07 -6.41 12.75
CA LYS A 20 -21.08 -6.77 11.74
C LYS A 20 -20.92 -8.18 11.19
N TYR A 21 -19.68 -8.65 11.05
CA TYR A 21 -19.39 -9.85 10.25
C TYR A 21 -18.60 -10.94 10.97
N GLU A 22 -17.99 -10.64 12.13
CA GLU A 22 -17.16 -11.60 12.82
C GLU A 22 -17.92 -12.34 13.93
N ASN A 23 -17.80 -13.65 13.95
CA ASN A 23 -18.23 -14.45 15.10
C ASN A 23 -17.22 -14.32 16.24
N PRO A 24 -17.63 -14.51 17.52
CA PRO A 24 -16.68 -14.55 18.63
C PRO A 24 -15.57 -15.58 18.36
N ILE A 25 -14.32 -15.11 18.33
CA ILE A 25 -13.14 -15.97 18.13
C ILE A 25 -12.46 -16.24 19.47
N ARG A 26 -11.90 -17.45 19.63
CA ARG A 26 -11.17 -17.85 20.84
C ARG A 26 -9.73 -17.33 20.86
N HIS A 27 -9.12 -17.20 19.68
CA HIS A 27 -7.72 -16.80 19.53
C HIS A 27 -7.59 -15.74 18.44
N ALA A 28 -7.08 -14.58 18.83
CA ALA A 28 -6.67 -13.55 17.89
C ALA A 28 -5.22 -13.79 17.41
N CYS A 29 -4.78 -13.02 16.41
CA CYS A 29 -3.39 -13.00 15.99
C CYS A 29 -2.47 -12.61 17.16
N THR A 30 -1.38 -13.35 17.35
CA THR A 30 -0.39 -13.15 18.42
C THR A 30 0.82 -12.32 17.97
N ILE A 31 0.89 -11.95 16.70
CA ILE A 31 1.98 -11.12 16.18
C ILE A 31 1.91 -9.73 16.81
N GLN A 32 3.06 -9.28 17.33
CA GLN A 32 3.20 -7.97 17.96
C GLN A 32 3.93 -7.00 17.03
N GLN A 33 3.59 -5.73 17.14
CA GLN A 33 4.31 -4.66 16.45
C GLN A 33 5.78 -4.65 16.88
N GLY A 34 6.69 -4.53 15.92
CA GLY A 34 8.13 -4.59 16.12
C GLY A 34 8.71 -6.00 16.13
N GLN A 35 7.89 -7.05 16.05
CA GLN A 35 8.38 -8.41 15.90
C GLN A 35 9.06 -8.61 14.55
N GLU A 36 10.19 -9.31 14.54
CA GLU A 36 11.01 -9.52 13.34
C GLU A 36 11.27 -10.99 13.08
N TRP A 37 11.43 -11.33 11.81
CA TRP A 37 11.86 -12.63 11.30
C TRP A 37 12.87 -12.45 10.18
N ILE A 38 13.73 -13.45 10.01
CA ILE A 38 14.67 -13.51 8.90
C ILE A 38 14.32 -14.71 8.03
N SER A 39 13.99 -14.45 6.77
CA SER A 39 13.90 -15.46 5.74
C SER A 39 15.28 -15.67 5.12
N ILE A 40 15.72 -16.91 5.06
CA ILE A 40 16.98 -17.31 4.44
C ILE A 40 16.63 -17.96 3.10
N ASP A 41 17.25 -17.47 2.01
CA ASP A 41 17.04 -17.97 0.63
C ASP A 41 15.56 -18.12 0.24
N GLY A 42 14.71 -17.18 0.70
CA GLY A 42 13.28 -17.16 0.39
C GLY A 42 12.42 -18.15 1.17
N GLN A 43 12.99 -18.88 2.15
CA GLN A 43 12.24 -19.87 2.94
C GLN A 43 11.39 -19.20 4.02
N CYS A 44 10.26 -19.87 4.35
CA CYS A 44 9.39 -19.42 5.43
C CYS A 44 10.14 -19.49 6.77
N PRO A 45 10.24 -18.39 7.52
CA PRO A 45 10.84 -18.43 8.85
C PRO A 45 10.02 -19.27 9.83
N ASP A 46 10.70 -19.88 10.80
CA ASP A 46 10.04 -20.58 11.89
C ASP A 46 9.09 -19.63 12.66
N SER A 47 7.99 -20.18 13.14
CA SER A 47 6.94 -19.45 13.89
C SER A 47 6.24 -18.33 13.11
N MET A 48 6.46 -18.18 11.81
CA MET A 48 5.73 -17.22 10.99
C MET A 48 4.26 -17.64 10.83
N CYS A 49 3.35 -16.69 10.96
CA CYS A 49 1.93 -16.93 10.71
C CYS A 49 1.70 -17.34 9.24
N ALA A 50 1.06 -18.48 9.03
CA ALA A 50 0.81 -19.00 7.67
C ALA A 50 0.01 -18.03 6.78
N SER A 51 -0.97 -17.32 7.34
CA SER A 51 -1.75 -16.31 6.61
C SER A 51 -0.90 -15.11 6.21
N ALA A 52 0.00 -14.65 7.09
CA ALA A 52 0.94 -13.57 6.77
C ALA A 52 1.96 -14.04 5.71
N TRP A 53 2.51 -15.24 5.87
CA TRP A 53 3.42 -15.82 4.89
C TRP A 53 2.79 -15.94 3.51
N ALA A 54 1.57 -16.42 3.42
CA ALA A 54 0.85 -16.59 2.15
C ALA A 54 0.71 -15.27 1.36
N SER A 55 0.61 -14.12 2.07
CA SER A 55 0.50 -12.81 1.41
C SER A 55 1.84 -12.21 0.97
N MET A 56 2.96 -12.63 1.55
CA MET A 56 4.26 -12.01 1.32
C MET A 56 5.29 -12.92 0.64
N ARG A 57 5.03 -14.22 0.54
CA ARG A 57 5.98 -15.20 0.03
C ARG A 57 6.61 -14.82 -1.30
N GLU A 58 5.81 -14.43 -2.29
CA GLU A 58 6.30 -14.09 -3.63
C GLU A 58 7.27 -12.89 -3.60
N PHE A 59 7.01 -11.90 -2.75
CA PHE A 59 7.90 -10.76 -2.56
C PHE A 59 9.20 -11.16 -1.87
N VAL A 60 9.13 -12.01 -0.86
CA VAL A 60 10.31 -12.51 -0.15
C VAL A 60 11.19 -13.37 -1.07
N GLU A 61 10.59 -14.25 -1.86
CA GLU A 61 11.31 -15.07 -2.85
C GLU A 61 11.97 -14.19 -3.93
N SER A 62 11.27 -13.16 -4.43
CA SER A 62 11.83 -12.22 -5.40
C SER A 62 13.00 -11.43 -4.82
N LEU A 63 12.85 -10.87 -3.61
CA LEU A 63 13.94 -10.17 -2.92
C LEU A 63 15.15 -11.08 -2.70
N SER A 64 14.92 -12.35 -2.36
CA SER A 64 16.01 -13.31 -2.15
C SER A 64 16.79 -13.63 -3.43
N ARG A 65 16.18 -13.44 -4.61
CA ARG A 65 16.86 -13.51 -5.92
C ARG A 65 17.49 -12.20 -6.36
N GLY A 66 17.41 -11.12 -5.55
CA GLY A 66 17.87 -9.79 -5.90
C GLY A 66 16.92 -9.01 -6.81
N GLU A 67 15.68 -9.45 -6.95
CA GLU A 67 14.61 -8.75 -7.67
C GLU A 67 13.93 -7.77 -6.71
N GLY A 68 13.63 -6.56 -7.18
CA GLY A 68 13.02 -5.51 -6.37
C GLY A 68 12.13 -4.60 -7.19
N ASN A 69 12.03 -3.34 -6.76
CA ASN A 69 11.25 -2.30 -7.42
C ASN A 69 9.75 -2.63 -7.57
N PHE A 70 9.19 -3.24 -6.53
CA PHE A 70 7.77 -3.57 -6.48
C PHE A 70 6.90 -2.31 -6.53
N PHE A 71 5.64 -2.50 -6.95
CA PHE A 71 4.62 -1.44 -7.00
C PHE A 71 5.06 -0.22 -7.84
N ASP A 72 5.74 -0.47 -8.96
CA ASP A 72 6.15 0.58 -9.91
C ASP A 72 6.94 1.73 -9.24
N GLY A 73 7.81 1.37 -8.28
CA GLY A 73 8.70 2.32 -7.61
C GLY A 73 8.08 3.09 -6.44
N TRP A 74 6.97 2.61 -5.85
CA TRP A 74 6.36 3.26 -4.68
C TRP A 74 7.22 3.18 -3.42
N MET A 75 8.07 2.15 -3.33
CA MET A 75 8.94 1.98 -2.18
C MET A 75 10.17 2.90 -2.25
N ARG A 76 10.50 3.57 -1.13
CA ARG A 76 11.72 4.37 -1.04
C ARG A 76 12.99 3.53 -1.15
N ASN A 77 12.96 2.33 -0.56
CA ASN A 77 13.99 1.32 -0.76
C ASN A 77 13.50 0.38 -1.87
N PRO A 78 14.12 0.35 -3.05
CA PRO A 78 13.70 -0.51 -4.15
C PRO A 78 13.81 -2.01 -3.82
N MET A 79 14.69 -2.38 -2.85
CA MET A 79 14.84 -3.74 -2.38
C MET A 79 13.97 -4.02 -1.15
N SER A 80 12.73 -3.54 -1.18
CA SER A 80 11.75 -3.73 -0.10
C SER A 80 10.33 -3.73 -0.60
N ALA A 81 9.39 -4.21 0.24
CA ALA A 81 7.97 -4.09 0.00
C ALA A 81 7.20 -3.85 1.33
N MET A 82 6.02 -3.27 1.23
CA MET A 82 5.07 -3.14 2.33
C MET A 82 3.87 -4.00 2.03
N ILE A 83 3.66 -5.04 2.82
CA ILE A 83 2.63 -6.08 2.59
C ILE A 83 1.73 -6.17 3.81
N SER A 84 0.44 -6.42 3.60
CA SER A 84 -0.50 -6.73 4.67
C SER A 84 -0.84 -8.21 4.69
N CYS A 85 -1.06 -8.77 5.88
CA CYS A 85 -1.61 -10.13 5.98
C CYS A 85 -3.08 -10.18 5.52
N ASN A 86 -3.60 -11.41 5.33
CA ASN A 86 -4.94 -11.65 4.81
C ASN A 86 -6.06 -11.54 5.87
N ASP A 87 -5.80 -11.03 7.08
CA ASP A 87 -6.85 -10.78 8.07
C ASP A 87 -7.63 -9.51 7.68
N GLY A 88 -8.87 -9.68 7.23
CA GLY A 88 -9.73 -8.56 6.83
C GLY A 88 -10.27 -7.73 7.99
N PHE A 89 -10.13 -8.18 9.24
CA PHE A 89 -10.61 -7.48 10.43
C PHE A 89 -9.50 -6.77 11.21
N ARG A 90 -8.31 -7.40 11.24
CA ARG A 90 -7.14 -6.94 12.00
C ARG A 90 -5.85 -7.08 11.19
N PRO A 91 -5.79 -6.50 9.97
CA PRO A 91 -4.59 -6.66 9.16
C PRO A 91 -3.35 -6.12 9.87
N MET A 92 -2.29 -6.91 9.83
CA MET A 92 -0.94 -6.51 10.23
C MET A 92 -0.16 -6.13 8.98
N SER A 93 0.41 -4.93 8.96
CA SER A 93 1.32 -4.48 7.91
C SER A 93 2.74 -4.92 8.25
N PHE A 94 3.44 -5.46 7.26
CA PHE A 94 4.82 -5.91 7.34
C PHE A 94 5.68 -5.11 6.36
N TYR A 95 6.82 -4.65 6.85
CA TYR A 95 7.90 -4.18 6.00
C TYR A 95 8.87 -5.32 5.77
N ILE A 96 9.13 -5.63 4.52
CA ILE A 96 10.08 -6.66 4.13
C ILE A 96 11.20 -6.02 3.31
N GLU A 97 12.45 -6.39 3.59
CA GLU A 97 13.61 -5.84 2.90
C GLU A 97 14.74 -6.85 2.78
N LEU A 98 15.46 -6.79 1.67
CA LEU A 98 16.72 -7.52 1.51
C LEU A 98 17.76 -6.90 2.43
N ILE A 99 18.41 -7.73 3.28
CA ILE A 99 19.53 -7.31 4.09
C ILE A 99 20.82 -7.83 3.48
N GLU A 100 21.84 -6.96 3.46
CA GLU A 100 23.07 -7.17 2.72
C GLU A 100 23.91 -8.33 3.28
N ASP A 101 23.87 -9.44 2.54
CA ASP A 101 25.00 -10.38 2.39
C ASP A 101 25.06 -10.87 0.93
N ALA A 102 24.22 -10.34 0.03
CA ALA A 102 24.21 -10.66 -1.38
C ALA A 102 24.80 -9.51 -2.22
N PRO A 103 25.60 -9.79 -3.24
CA PRO A 103 26.02 -8.77 -4.19
C PRO A 103 24.75 -8.21 -4.88
N LEU A 104 24.54 -6.91 -4.71
CA LEU A 104 23.51 -6.18 -5.44
C LEU A 104 23.71 -6.41 -6.92
N GLN A 105 22.79 -7.11 -7.58
CA GLN A 105 22.74 -7.05 -9.04
C GLN A 105 22.54 -5.58 -9.41
N PRO A 106 23.25 -5.04 -10.43
CA PRO A 106 23.05 -3.68 -10.85
C PRO A 106 21.58 -3.54 -11.25
N THR A 107 20.83 -2.82 -10.44
CA THR A 107 19.45 -2.45 -10.74
C THR A 107 19.45 -1.80 -12.11
N LEU A 108 18.60 -2.28 -13.00
CA LEU A 108 18.26 -1.54 -14.20
C LEU A 108 18.01 -0.09 -13.78
N PRO A 109 18.52 0.91 -14.53
CA PRO A 109 18.44 2.29 -14.13
C PRO A 109 17.00 2.59 -13.72
N ILE A 110 16.82 3.08 -12.50
CA ILE A 110 15.56 3.53 -11.96
C ILE A 110 14.96 4.41 -13.07
N SER A 111 13.95 3.90 -13.76
CA SER A 111 13.17 4.75 -14.62
C SER A 111 12.70 5.87 -13.71
N GLN A 112 13.23 7.07 -13.93
CA GLN A 112 12.81 8.26 -13.18
C GLN A 112 11.29 8.20 -13.09
N PRO A 113 10.69 8.51 -11.93
CA PRO A 113 9.25 8.50 -11.80
C PRO A 113 8.72 9.18 -13.04
N ARG A 114 7.94 8.45 -13.83
CA ARG A 114 7.32 9.03 -15.02
C ARG A 114 6.55 10.22 -14.52
N VAL A 115 7.09 11.40 -14.74
CA VAL A 115 6.31 12.62 -14.67
C VAL A 115 5.22 12.39 -15.70
N ILE A 116 4.03 12.05 -15.23
CA ILE A 116 2.86 11.91 -16.09
C ILE A 116 2.54 13.31 -16.57
N SER A 117 3.27 13.75 -17.57
CA SER A 117 3.03 14.98 -18.30
C SER A 117 1.89 14.72 -19.29
N SER A 118 0.66 14.78 -18.81
CA SER A 118 -0.51 14.66 -19.67
C SER A 118 -1.80 15.01 -18.90
N PRO A 119 -2.97 15.10 -19.49
CA PRO A 119 -4.15 15.87 -19.03
C PRO A 119 -4.56 15.79 -17.55
N ILE A 120 -4.00 14.85 -16.81
CA ILE A 120 -4.18 14.71 -15.35
C ILE A 120 -3.65 15.95 -14.60
N ASP A 121 -2.58 16.60 -15.09
CA ASP A 121 -1.97 17.75 -14.41
C ASP A 121 -2.93 18.94 -14.34
N LYS A 122 -3.67 19.20 -15.43
CA LYS A 122 -4.68 20.28 -15.44
C LYS A 122 -5.88 19.97 -14.54
N ALA A 123 -6.28 18.71 -14.45
CA ALA A 123 -7.35 18.28 -13.55
C ALA A 123 -6.90 18.34 -12.09
N THR A 124 -5.71 17.87 -11.79
CA THR A 124 -5.10 17.89 -10.45
C THR A 124 -4.87 19.32 -9.98
N GLU A 125 -4.38 20.21 -10.85
CA GLU A 125 -4.21 21.64 -10.52
C GLU A 125 -5.56 22.31 -10.23
N ARG A 126 -6.60 21.99 -10.98
CA ARG A 126 -7.97 22.49 -10.74
C ARG A 126 -8.52 21.99 -9.40
N VAL A 127 -8.34 20.71 -9.07
CA VAL A 127 -8.76 20.12 -7.80
C VAL A 127 -7.99 20.76 -6.65
N HIS A 128 -6.70 20.97 -6.78
CA HIS A 128 -5.88 21.63 -5.75
C HIS A 128 -6.30 23.09 -5.50
N LYS A 129 -6.53 23.85 -6.57
CA LYS A 129 -7.10 25.22 -6.47
C LYS A 129 -8.47 25.22 -5.81
N LEU A 130 -9.28 24.21 -6.08
CA LEU A 130 -10.60 24.05 -5.47
C LEU A 130 -10.50 23.80 -3.96
N ILE A 131 -9.65 22.86 -3.54
CA ILE A 131 -9.42 22.54 -2.12
C ILE A 131 -8.94 23.79 -1.36
N LEU A 132 -8.02 24.56 -1.94
CA LEU A 132 -7.52 25.79 -1.34
C LEU A 132 -8.59 26.91 -1.26
N ALA A 133 -9.52 26.94 -2.21
CA ALA A 133 -10.56 27.99 -2.25
C ALA A 133 -11.76 27.67 -1.33
N ILE A 134 -12.06 26.39 -1.12
CA ILE A 134 -13.21 25.97 -0.29
C ILE A 134 -12.84 25.95 1.19
N GLY A 135 -11.58 25.58 1.55
CA GLY A 135 -11.18 25.34 2.94
C GLY A 135 -12.15 24.37 3.61
N ASP A 136 -12.63 24.68 4.81
CA ASP A 136 -13.61 23.89 5.57
C ASP A 136 -15.09 24.25 5.27
N GLN A 137 -15.33 25.09 4.26
CA GLN A 137 -16.69 25.52 3.93
C GLN A 137 -17.34 24.64 2.87
N THR A 138 -18.62 24.31 3.08
CA THR A 138 -19.43 23.61 2.07
C THR A 138 -19.90 24.59 1.00
N MET A 139 -19.57 24.29 -0.26
CA MET A 139 -19.96 25.12 -1.40
C MET A 139 -21.12 24.47 -2.18
N PRO A 140 -22.19 25.21 -2.54
CA PRO A 140 -23.27 24.69 -3.35
C PRO A 140 -22.76 24.22 -4.72
N ARG A 141 -23.31 23.10 -5.21
CA ARG A 141 -22.90 22.45 -6.48
C ARG A 141 -22.84 23.43 -7.67
N ARG A 142 -23.76 24.40 -7.75
CA ARG A 142 -23.80 25.39 -8.83
C ARG A 142 -22.57 26.31 -8.83
N GLN A 143 -22.13 26.74 -7.67
CA GLN A 143 -20.94 27.56 -7.52
C GLN A 143 -19.66 26.75 -7.84
N LEU A 144 -19.63 25.48 -7.48
CA LEU A 144 -18.54 24.56 -7.79
C LEU A 144 -18.35 24.39 -9.30
N ILE A 145 -19.45 24.20 -10.05
CA ILE A 145 -19.44 24.06 -11.51
C ILE A 145 -18.94 25.33 -12.17
N ALA A 146 -19.39 26.50 -11.71
CA ALA A 146 -18.94 27.79 -12.23
C ALA A 146 -17.45 28.03 -11.95
N TYR A 147 -16.97 27.71 -10.76
CA TYR A 147 -15.57 27.86 -10.37
C TYR A 147 -14.62 26.98 -11.18
N LEU A 148 -15.05 25.75 -11.50
CA LEU A 148 -14.28 24.80 -12.31
C LEU A 148 -14.33 25.09 -13.82
N GLY A 149 -15.13 26.07 -14.26
CA GLY A 149 -15.30 26.38 -15.68
C GLY A 149 -15.91 25.22 -16.48
N LEU A 150 -16.68 24.33 -15.83
CA LEU A 150 -17.34 23.22 -16.48
C LEU A 150 -18.62 23.70 -17.17
N LYS A 151 -18.82 23.32 -18.45
CA LYS A 151 -20.05 23.60 -19.14
C LYS A 151 -21.18 22.78 -18.50
N GLN A 152 -22.33 23.39 -18.29
CA GLN A 152 -23.52 22.82 -17.62
C GLN A 152 -24.07 21.52 -18.26
N ASN A 153 -23.60 21.14 -19.43
CA ASN A 153 -24.04 19.98 -20.20
C ASN A 153 -23.22 18.69 -19.99
N SER A 154 -22.22 18.68 -19.11
CA SER A 154 -21.60 17.42 -18.70
C SER A 154 -22.58 16.69 -17.77
N ARG A 155 -23.52 15.91 -18.33
CA ARG A 155 -24.28 14.91 -17.58
C ARG A 155 -23.31 13.88 -17.02
N CYS A 156 -22.81 14.12 -15.82
CA CYS A 156 -22.27 13.06 -15.00
C CYS A 156 -23.46 12.15 -14.64
N ASN A 157 -23.60 11.04 -15.35
CA ASN A 157 -24.39 9.91 -14.91
C ASN A 157 -23.66 9.25 -13.71
N PHE A 158 -23.73 9.89 -12.56
CA PHE A 158 -23.36 9.26 -11.30
C PHE A 158 -24.62 8.72 -10.65
N ILE A 159 -24.80 7.42 -10.85
CA ILE A 159 -25.44 6.41 -9.99
C ILE A 159 -26.85 6.76 -9.50
N LYS A 160 -27.82 6.19 -10.20
CA LYS A 160 -28.97 5.55 -9.57
C LYS A 160 -28.56 4.10 -9.25
N ASN A 161 -28.32 3.85 -7.98
CA ASN A 161 -28.71 2.64 -7.25
C ASN A 161 -28.37 2.86 -5.78
#